data_425215b7966f9b4f84390340d3adb67d
#
_entry.id   425215b7966f9b4f84390340d3adb67d
#
_cell.length_a   1.000
_cell.length_b   1.000
_cell.length_c   1.000
_cell.angle_alpha   90.00
_cell.angle_beta   90.00
_cell.angle_gamma   90.00
#
_symmetry.space_group_name_H-M   'P 1'
#
loop_
_entity.id
_entity.type
_entity.pdbx_description
1 polymer ?
#
loop_
_entity_poly.entity_id
_entity_poly.type
_entity_poly.pdbx_seq_one_letter_code
_entity_poly.pdbx_strand_id
1 'polypeptide(L)'
;MSAISLENVYFKYDREGSLILNNINMNIDYGQITLLAGFSGSGKSTIFSLICGIIPNLQAGLFKGSIKINDEEFYKKSLDYITSKVGMIMQNPEEQIIQELVSDELAFGCENLNMDPEKIDHNIKKYADMFMLNLNDTTRTLSGGEKERLIAASILAMGHKIIVLDEPLANLDMRSSIILMDKLEELKNNGYAILVIEHRTDIIKKYIDKLYYLDEGKINLYDVSILDGNFSSMRILPKSNNIGNKILEIKNLNYKVKKKTILENINLDIYEGEKLLIKGENGAGKTTLIKAITGVLKLKKNMIKSKDTKFKSKKWYKEIGVVYQNPNYQLIMKSVFDEVRFYTSSDEEAESYLKRFNLYEYSSLHPQLLSLGQKRKLTVLCALAKKPRIIILDEPTVGQDFSSLKMICGEIEAYHENSNATIITITHDQRCQDAFCDRSIEVKNGKLID
;
A
#
# COMPACT_ATOMS: atom_id res chain seq x y z
N MET A 1 7.23 -4.98 31.03
CA MET A 1 8.67 -4.78 30.82
C MET A 1 8.84 -4.23 29.41
N SER A 2 9.51 -3.09 29.26
CA SER A 2 9.64 -2.43 27.97
C SER A 2 10.64 -3.20 27.09
N ALA A 3 10.24 -3.54 25.89
CA ALA A 3 11.11 -4.15 24.89
C ALA A 3 11.90 -3.08 24.12
N ILE A 4 11.25 -1.94 23.82
CA ILE A 4 11.88 -0.78 23.20
C ILE A 4 11.41 0.47 23.92
N SER A 5 12.33 1.39 24.23
CA SER A 5 12.02 2.74 24.74
C SER A 5 12.73 3.81 23.90
N LEU A 6 11.99 4.87 23.57
CA LEU A 6 12.48 6.11 23.00
C LEU A 6 12.31 7.19 24.07
N GLU A 7 13.39 7.90 24.43
CA GLU A 7 13.39 8.90 25.48
C GLU A 7 13.94 10.23 24.96
N ASN A 8 13.11 11.27 24.95
CA ASN A 8 13.45 12.62 24.50
C ASN A 8 14.13 12.62 23.12
N VAL A 9 13.57 11.87 22.16
CA VAL A 9 14.16 11.72 20.83
C VAL A 9 13.82 12.92 19.95
N TYR A 10 14.87 13.53 19.41
CA TYR A 10 14.83 14.59 18.40
C TYR A 10 15.60 14.13 17.18
N PHE A 11 15.06 14.39 15.99
CA PHE A 11 15.72 13.99 14.75
C PHE A 11 15.47 14.97 13.61
N LYS A 12 16.50 15.20 12.78
CA LYS A 12 16.41 15.85 11.48
C LYS A 12 17.42 15.27 10.49
N TYR A 13 17.09 15.28 9.21
CA TYR A 13 17.98 14.74 8.19
C TYR A 13 19.15 15.68 7.91
N ASP A 14 18.94 16.99 7.84
CA ASP A 14 19.94 17.99 7.49
C ASP A 14 20.12 19.02 8.59
N ARG A 15 21.30 19.68 8.60
CA ARG A 15 21.62 20.71 9.61
C ARG A 15 20.67 21.91 9.52
N GLU A 16 20.29 22.30 8.32
CA GLU A 16 19.42 23.46 8.05
C GLU A 16 17.93 23.05 7.96
N GLY A 17 17.64 21.75 7.89
CA GLY A 17 16.29 21.21 7.78
C GLY A 17 15.46 21.37 9.05
N SER A 18 14.13 21.28 8.91
CA SER A 18 13.19 21.25 10.01
C SER A 18 13.31 19.96 10.82
N LEU A 19 12.92 20.01 12.10
CA LEU A 19 12.81 18.83 12.96
C LEU A 19 11.70 17.91 12.40
N ILE A 20 12.06 16.68 12.13
CA ILE A 20 11.11 15.61 11.76
C ILE A 20 10.52 14.97 13.00
N LEU A 21 11.35 14.76 14.04
CA LEU A 21 10.92 14.26 15.34
C LEU A 21 11.28 15.26 16.41
N ASN A 22 10.33 15.56 17.29
CA ASN A 22 10.45 16.60 18.29
C ASN A 22 9.98 16.08 19.65
N ASN A 23 10.94 15.71 20.52
CA ASN A 23 10.70 15.20 21.86
C ASN A 23 9.83 13.93 21.91
N ILE A 24 10.18 12.93 21.11
CA ILE A 24 9.45 11.66 21.08
C ILE A 24 9.75 10.86 22.35
N ASN A 25 8.69 10.47 23.05
CA ASN A 25 8.73 9.56 24.18
C ASN A 25 7.72 8.42 23.93
N MET A 26 8.23 7.19 23.77
CA MET A 26 7.44 6.04 23.33
C MET A 26 7.99 4.75 23.94
N ASN A 27 7.11 3.87 24.40
CA ASN A 27 7.47 2.55 24.91
C ASN A 27 6.67 1.46 24.21
N ILE A 28 7.35 0.39 23.82
CA ILE A 28 6.77 -0.83 23.25
C ILE A 28 7.05 -1.94 24.25
N ASP A 29 5.99 -2.59 24.74
CA ASP A 29 6.07 -3.56 25.82
C ASP A 29 5.92 -4.99 25.29
N TYR A 30 6.53 -5.96 25.97
CA TYR A 30 6.32 -7.38 25.69
C TYR A 30 4.86 -7.79 25.98
N GLY A 31 4.31 -8.70 25.17
CA GLY A 31 2.93 -9.15 25.27
C GLY A 31 1.90 -8.12 24.81
N GLN A 32 2.31 -7.14 24.00
CA GLN A 32 1.42 -6.10 23.48
C GLN A 32 1.64 -5.85 21.99
N ILE A 33 0.55 -5.48 21.31
CA ILE A 33 0.59 -4.88 19.98
C ILE A 33 0.41 -3.38 20.15
N THR A 34 1.45 -2.62 19.83
CA THR A 34 1.43 -1.16 19.81
C THR A 34 1.20 -0.65 18.40
N LEU A 35 0.20 0.20 18.19
CA LEU A 35 -0.03 0.90 16.93
C LEU A 35 0.63 2.28 16.98
N LEU A 36 1.43 2.59 15.97
CA LEU A 36 1.87 3.95 15.65
C LEU A 36 1.08 4.47 14.45
N ALA A 37 0.12 5.34 14.70
CA ALA A 37 -0.68 6.02 13.69
C ALA A 37 -0.20 7.47 13.48
N GLY A 38 -0.68 8.12 12.42
CA GLY A 38 -0.38 9.52 12.11
C GLY A 38 -0.45 9.81 10.62
N PHE A 39 -0.45 11.07 10.22
CA PHE A 39 -0.49 11.48 8.81
C PHE A 39 0.77 11.04 8.03
N SER A 40 0.65 10.97 6.70
CA SER A 40 1.82 10.77 5.83
C SER A 40 2.77 11.95 5.99
N GLY A 41 4.08 11.67 6.08
CA GLY A 41 5.09 12.70 6.32
C GLY A 41 5.23 13.14 7.79
N SER A 42 4.46 12.59 8.73
CA SER A 42 4.57 12.95 10.16
C SER A 42 5.86 12.46 10.84
N GLY A 43 6.63 11.55 10.20
CA GLY A 43 7.87 11.00 10.75
C GLY A 43 7.80 9.53 11.19
N LYS A 44 6.71 8.79 10.90
CA LYS A 44 6.56 7.37 11.28
C LYS A 44 7.67 6.48 10.70
N SER A 45 7.95 6.61 9.40
CA SER A 45 9.04 5.86 8.76
C SER A 45 10.42 6.26 9.28
N THR A 46 10.57 7.48 9.83
CA THR A 46 11.78 7.89 10.53
C THR A 46 11.91 7.16 11.87
N ILE A 47 10.81 7.01 12.64
CA ILE A 47 10.80 6.21 13.87
C ILE A 47 11.13 4.75 13.55
N PHE A 48 10.51 4.18 12.49
CA PHE A 48 10.85 2.83 11.98
C PHE A 48 12.34 2.71 11.70
N SER A 49 12.89 3.63 10.91
CA SER A 49 14.30 3.61 10.51
C SER A 49 15.26 3.74 11.69
N LEU A 50 14.90 4.50 12.71
CA LEU A 50 15.67 4.61 13.95
C LEU A 50 15.63 3.32 14.77
N ILE A 51 14.45 2.71 14.94
CA ILE A 51 14.29 1.46 15.71
C ILE A 51 14.97 0.29 14.99
N CYS A 52 14.88 0.23 13.66
CA CYS A 52 15.47 -0.84 12.84
C CYS A 52 16.95 -0.62 12.52
N GLY A 53 17.54 0.48 13.00
CA GLY A 53 18.98 0.77 12.80
C GLY A 53 19.37 1.19 11.39
N ILE A 54 18.40 1.44 10.51
CA ILE A 54 18.65 2.03 9.19
C ILE A 54 19.32 3.40 9.38
N ILE A 55 18.84 4.16 10.34
CA ILE A 55 19.49 5.38 10.85
C ILE A 55 20.21 4.99 12.17
N PRO A 56 21.52 5.24 12.30
CA PRO A 56 22.42 5.99 11.42
C PRO A 56 23.25 5.12 10.46
N ASN A 57 23.04 3.80 10.42
CA ASN A 57 23.96 2.88 9.73
C ASN A 57 23.95 3.02 8.20
N LEU A 58 22.76 3.18 7.60
CA LEU A 58 22.58 3.29 6.15
C LEU A 58 22.15 4.70 5.71
N GLN A 59 21.54 5.46 6.62
CA GLN A 59 21.07 6.81 6.35
C GLN A 59 21.54 7.77 7.43
N ALA A 60 22.14 8.87 7.02
CA ALA A 60 22.64 9.89 7.95
C ALA A 60 21.51 10.77 8.51
N GLY A 61 21.77 11.38 9.66
CA GLY A 61 20.89 12.35 10.29
C GLY A 61 21.44 12.87 11.61
N LEU A 62 20.82 13.91 12.14
CA LEU A 62 21.16 14.52 13.41
C LEU A 62 20.18 14.05 14.47
N PHE A 63 20.68 13.24 15.38
CA PHE A 63 19.93 12.59 16.44
C PHE A 63 20.33 13.14 17.82
N LYS A 64 19.33 13.32 18.70
CA LYS A 64 19.51 13.59 20.12
C LYS A 64 18.44 12.81 20.89
N GLY A 65 18.78 12.30 22.05
CA GLY A 65 17.92 11.49 22.91
C GLY A 65 18.52 10.11 23.14
N SER A 66 17.69 9.15 23.55
CA SER A 66 18.07 7.78 23.83
C SER A 66 17.08 6.80 23.18
N ILE A 67 17.59 5.73 22.62
CA ILE A 67 16.79 4.57 22.17
C ILE A 67 17.38 3.33 22.82
N LYS A 68 16.55 2.59 23.57
CA LYS A 68 16.97 1.39 24.29
C LYS A 68 16.18 0.18 23.81
N ILE A 69 16.84 -0.96 23.74
CA ILE A 69 16.24 -2.29 23.57
C ILE A 69 16.61 -3.12 24.78
N ASN A 70 15.61 -3.64 25.50
CA ASN A 70 15.81 -4.37 26.76
C ASN A 70 16.70 -3.61 27.75
N ASP A 71 16.44 -2.29 27.92
CA ASP A 71 17.19 -1.36 28.77
C ASP A 71 18.65 -1.10 28.33
N GLU A 72 19.11 -1.67 27.21
CA GLU A 72 20.44 -1.43 26.65
C GLU A 72 20.39 -0.30 25.61
N GLU A 73 21.30 0.68 25.72
CA GLU A 73 21.42 1.76 24.74
C GLU A 73 21.75 1.21 23.37
N PHE A 74 20.97 1.63 22.36
CA PHE A 74 20.90 0.98 21.07
C PHE A 74 21.37 1.86 19.91
N TYR A 75 21.15 3.17 19.98
CA TYR A 75 21.56 4.08 18.93
C TYR A 75 23.08 4.03 18.72
N LYS A 76 23.53 3.87 17.46
CA LYS A 76 24.91 3.64 17.04
C LYS A 76 25.47 2.21 17.22
N LYS A 77 24.66 1.24 17.63
CA LYS A 77 25.06 -0.17 17.49
C LYS A 77 25.14 -0.54 15.99
N SER A 78 25.96 -1.53 15.67
CA SER A 78 26.07 -2.02 14.30
C SER A 78 24.74 -2.60 13.82
N LEU A 79 24.53 -2.59 12.50
CA LEU A 79 23.31 -3.14 11.89
C LEU A 79 23.14 -4.62 12.25
N ASP A 80 24.24 -5.40 12.24
CA ASP A 80 24.21 -6.83 12.62
C ASP A 80 23.71 -7.04 14.05
N TYR A 81 24.15 -6.19 15.00
CA TYR A 81 23.64 -6.24 16.36
C TYR A 81 22.15 -5.96 16.41
N ILE A 82 21.69 -4.95 15.69
CA ILE A 82 20.29 -4.51 15.68
C ILE A 82 19.41 -5.59 15.05
N THR A 83 19.78 -6.10 13.88
CA THR A 83 19.04 -7.14 13.16
C THR A 83 19.04 -8.48 13.91
N SER A 84 19.98 -8.71 14.85
CA SER A 84 19.92 -9.87 15.75
C SER A 84 18.87 -9.73 16.87
N LYS A 85 18.33 -8.55 17.12
CA LYS A 85 17.38 -8.25 18.23
C LYS A 85 15.99 -7.92 17.73
N VAL A 86 15.88 -7.19 16.61
CA VAL A 86 14.63 -6.68 16.06
C VAL A 86 14.40 -7.25 14.67
N GLY A 87 13.27 -7.93 14.52
CA GLY A 87 12.75 -8.32 13.22
C GLY A 87 11.98 -7.16 12.59
N MET A 88 12.29 -6.84 11.34
CA MET A 88 11.62 -5.76 10.62
C MET A 88 10.89 -6.27 9.38
N ILE A 89 9.67 -5.80 9.18
CA ILE A 89 8.87 -6.04 7.98
C ILE A 89 8.60 -4.69 7.33
N MET A 90 9.12 -4.50 6.11
CA MET A 90 9.03 -3.25 5.36
C MET A 90 7.72 -3.19 4.57
N GLN A 91 7.30 -2.00 4.20
CA GLN A 91 6.09 -1.72 3.43
C GLN A 91 6.02 -2.48 2.09
N ASN A 92 7.14 -2.73 1.44
CA ASN A 92 7.20 -3.47 0.17
C ASN A 92 7.92 -4.80 0.37
N PRO A 93 7.22 -5.93 0.44
CA PRO A 93 7.83 -7.25 0.62
C PRO A 93 8.75 -7.64 -0.55
N GLU A 94 8.51 -7.12 -1.76
CA GLU A 94 9.35 -7.42 -2.93
C GLU A 94 10.79 -6.89 -2.78
N GLU A 95 10.99 -5.87 -1.94
CA GLU A 95 12.31 -5.31 -1.66
C GLU A 95 13.09 -6.12 -0.60
N GLN A 96 12.39 -6.98 0.16
CA GLN A 96 13.00 -7.83 1.17
C GLN A 96 13.27 -9.27 0.69
N ILE A 97 12.51 -9.77 -0.29
CA ILE A 97 12.68 -11.12 -0.83
C ILE A 97 13.91 -11.18 -1.73
N ILE A 98 14.87 -12.03 -1.36
CA ILE A 98 16.17 -12.15 -2.03
C ILE A 98 16.30 -13.49 -2.76
N GLN A 99 15.77 -14.57 -2.16
CA GLN A 99 15.93 -15.93 -2.66
C GLN A 99 14.86 -16.33 -3.67
N GLU A 100 15.15 -17.34 -4.49
CA GLU A 100 14.23 -17.82 -5.52
C GLU A 100 13.22 -18.83 -4.98
N LEU A 101 13.58 -19.64 -3.98
CA LEU A 101 12.70 -20.62 -3.34
C LEU A 101 12.24 -20.12 -1.98
N VAL A 102 11.01 -20.49 -1.61
CA VAL A 102 10.42 -20.20 -0.30
C VAL A 102 11.26 -20.81 0.83
N SER A 103 11.76 -22.06 0.66
CA SER A 103 12.64 -22.71 1.63
C SER A 103 13.90 -21.89 1.91
N ASP A 104 14.54 -21.41 0.84
CA ASP A 104 15.80 -20.70 0.91
C ASP A 104 15.62 -19.29 1.51
N GLU A 105 14.50 -18.63 1.19
CA GLU A 105 14.16 -17.33 1.80
C GLU A 105 13.94 -17.46 3.31
N LEU A 106 13.30 -18.53 3.77
CA LEU A 106 13.10 -18.80 5.20
C LEU A 106 14.43 -19.13 5.91
N ALA A 107 15.37 -19.81 5.22
CA ALA A 107 16.66 -20.17 5.76
C ALA A 107 17.63 -18.98 5.84
N PHE A 108 17.57 -18.08 4.86
CA PHE A 108 18.60 -17.06 4.60
C PHE A 108 18.96 -16.22 5.83
N GLY A 109 17.96 -15.69 6.53
CA GLY A 109 18.19 -14.89 7.73
C GLY A 109 18.77 -15.71 8.90
N CYS A 110 18.30 -16.96 9.04
CA CYS A 110 18.76 -17.87 10.08
C CYS A 110 20.24 -18.25 9.87
N GLU A 111 20.64 -18.51 8.62
CA GLU A 111 22.02 -18.83 8.24
C GLU A 111 22.94 -17.63 8.51
N ASN A 112 22.53 -16.41 8.15
CA ASN A 112 23.29 -15.19 8.43
C ASN A 112 23.49 -14.93 9.93
N LEU A 113 22.56 -15.39 10.78
CA LEU A 113 22.70 -15.37 12.24
C LEU A 113 23.52 -16.53 12.79
N ASN A 114 24.10 -17.39 11.95
CA ASN A 114 24.86 -18.58 12.34
C ASN A 114 24.07 -19.51 13.29
N MET A 115 22.77 -19.69 13.04
CA MET A 115 21.94 -20.59 13.82
C MET A 115 22.30 -22.05 13.54
N ASP A 116 22.06 -22.92 14.52
CA ASP A 116 22.24 -24.37 14.36
C ASP A 116 21.36 -24.92 13.23
N PRO A 117 21.92 -25.75 12.31
CA PRO A 117 21.19 -26.29 11.15
C PRO A 117 19.90 -27.05 11.52
N GLU A 118 19.90 -27.83 12.62
CA GLU A 118 18.71 -28.57 13.06
C GLU A 118 17.61 -27.60 13.51
N LYS A 119 18.01 -26.50 14.16
CA LYS A 119 17.10 -25.42 14.57
C LYS A 119 16.55 -24.66 13.38
N ILE A 120 17.39 -24.42 12.35
CA ILE A 120 16.96 -23.80 11.09
C ILE A 120 15.89 -24.66 10.44
N ASP A 121 16.14 -25.96 10.23
CA ASP A 121 15.19 -26.88 9.60
C ASP A 121 13.86 -26.97 10.39
N HIS A 122 13.93 -27.01 11.72
CA HIS A 122 12.75 -26.96 12.58
C HIS A 122 11.94 -25.68 12.39
N ASN A 123 12.62 -24.52 12.43
CA ASN A 123 11.95 -23.22 12.33
C ASN A 123 11.33 -23.01 10.94
N ILE A 124 12.01 -23.38 9.87
CA ILE A 124 11.48 -23.29 8.50
C ILE A 124 10.17 -24.05 8.39
N LYS A 125 10.12 -25.31 8.82
CA LYS A 125 8.91 -26.13 8.79
C LYS A 125 7.80 -25.52 9.63
N LYS A 126 8.10 -25.15 10.87
CA LYS A 126 7.14 -24.53 11.80
C LYS A 126 6.49 -23.27 11.23
N TYR A 127 7.30 -22.35 10.70
CA TYR A 127 6.76 -21.06 10.24
C TYR A 127 6.18 -21.16 8.83
N ALA A 128 6.66 -22.05 7.98
CA ALA A 128 5.99 -22.36 6.72
C ALA A 128 4.56 -22.90 6.95
N ASP A 129 4.39 -23.85 7.88
CA ASP A 129 3.08 -24.39 8.26
C ASP A 129 2.19 -23.29 8.88
N MET A 130 2.74 -22.49 9.82
CA MET A 130 2.00 -21.40 10.47
C MET A 130 1.42 -20.40 9.47
N PHE A 131 2.17 -20.06 8.41
CA PHE A 131 1.79 -19.09 7.40
C PHE A 131 1.24 -19.71 6.11
N MET A 132 1.01 -21.03 6.10
CA MET A 132 0.46 -21.79 4.96
C MET A 132 1.27 -21.59 3.68
N LEU A 133 2.60 -21.71 3.77
CA LEU A 133 3.54 -21.58 2.67
C LEU A 133 4.01 -22.96 2.21
N ASN A 134 4.14 -23.15 0.89
CA ASN A 134 4.75 -24.33 0.33
C ASN A 134 6.25 -24.09 0.08
N LEU A 135 7.11 -24.84 0.75
CA LEU A 135 8.55 -24.68 0.70
C LEU A 135 9.17 -24.82 -0.71
N ASN A 136 8.48 -25.55 -1.60
CA ASN A 136 8.95 -25.77 -2.97
C ASN A 136 8.47 -24.71 -3.98
N ASP A 137 7.71 -23.73 -3.55
CA ASP A 137 7.22 -22.67 -4.44
C ASP A 137 8.34 -21.66 -4.73
N THR A 138 8.26 -21.06 -5.93
CA THR A 138 9.14 -19.96 -6.33
C THR A 138 8.58 -18.64 -5.82
N THR A 139 9.40 -17.85 -5.15
CA THR A 139 9.02 -16.55 -4.55
C THR A 139 8.45 -15.58 -5.59
N ARG A 140 8.91 -15.65 -6.84
CA ARG A 140 8.42 -14.82 -7.96
C ARG A 140 6.98 -15.12 -8.37
N THR A 141 6.48 -16.32 -8.08
CA THR A 141 5.12 -16.75 -8.46
C THR A 141 4.09 -16.49 -7.37
N LEU A 142 4.53 -16.12 -6.19
CA LEU A 142 3.68 -15.82 -5.04
C LEU A 142 2.84 -14.56 -5.30
N SER A 143 1.60 -14.58 -4.83
CA SER A 143 0.76 -13.39 -4.72
C SER A 143 1.31 -12.39 -3.69
N GLY A 144 0.86 -11.14 -3.72
CA GLY A 144 1.27 -10.13 -2.74
C GLY A 144 1.07 -10.59 -1.30
N GLY A 145 -0.10 -11.18 -0.99
CA GLY A 145 -0.37 -11.68 0.36
C GLY A 145 0.47 -12.90 0.76
N GLU A 146 0.89 -13.74 -0.19
CA GLU A 146 1.83 -14.83 0.10
C GLU A 146 3.24 -14.31 0.35
N LYS A 147 3.67 -13.26 -0.38
CA LYS A 147 4.94 -12.59 -0.14
C LYS A 147 5.00 -11.94 1.25
N GLU A 148 3.92 -11.25 1.66
CA GLU A 148 3.81 -10.69 3.02
C GLU A 148 3.95 -11.78 4.09
N ARG A 149 3.24 -12.91 3.91
CA ARG A 149 3.34 -14.06 4.83
C ARG A 149 4.73 -14.69 4.82
N LEU A 150 5.39 -14.75 3.67
CA LEU A 150 6.76 -15.26 3.55
C LEU A 150 7.74 -14.41 4.36
N ILE A 151 7.70 -13.08 4.22
CA ILE A 151 8.56 -12.19 4.99
C ILE A 151 8.28 -12.30 6.50
N ALA A 152 7.00 -12.34 6.91
CA ALA A 152 6.66 -12.54 8.31
C ALA A 152 7.21 -13.88 8.84
N ALA A 153 7.09 -14.95 8.07
CA ALA A 153 7.63 -16.27 8.41
C ALA A 153 9.15 -16.27 8.51
N SER A 154 9.87 -15.62 7.57
CA SER A 154 11.34 -15.56 7.57
C SER A 154 11.88 -14.79 8.79
N ILE A 155 11.26 -13.67 9.14
CA ILE A 155 11.62 -12.89 10.32
C ILE A 155 11.39 -13.68 11.62
N LEU A 156 10.28 -14.41 11.70
CA LEU A 156 9.98 -15.25 12.86
C LEU A 156 10.90 -16.47 12.97
N ALA A 157 11.32 -17.03 11.83
CA ALA A 157 12.26 -18.15 11.80
C ALA A 157 13.62 -17.78 12.43
N MET A 158 14.03 -16.52 12.31
CA MET A 158 15.22 -15.98 12.96
C MET A 158 15.12 -15.92 14.50
N GLY A 159 13.94 -16.09 15.08
CA GLY A 159 13.72 -16.19 16.52
C GLY A 159 13.57 -14.85 17.24
N HIS A 160 13.33 -13.77 16.53
CA HIS A 160 13.11 -12.45 17.14
C HIS A 160 11.86 -12.42 18.02
N LYS A 161 11.97 -11.75 19.16
CA LYS A 161 10.86 -11.49 20.10
C LYS A 161 10.31 -10.07 19.98
N ILE A 162 10.99 -9.22 19.25
CA ILE A 162 10.59 -7.85 18.95
C ILE A 162 10.39 -7.74 17.45
N ILE A 163 9.20 -7.33 17.02
CA ILE A 163 8.82 -7.24 15.61
C ILE A 163 8.28 -5.84 15.32
N VAL A 164 8.81 -5.21 14.28
CA VAL A 164 8.37 -3.90 13.82
C VAL A 164 7.89 -4.03 12.38
N LEU A 165 6.63 -3.64 12.14
CA LEU A 165 5.98 -3.75 10.83
C LEU A 165 5.61 -2.36 10.30
N ASP A 166 6.04 -2.04 9.10
CA ASP A 166 5.70 -0.78 8.41
C ASP A 166 4.65 -1.04 7.31
N GLU A 167 3.42 -0.60 7.58
CA GLU A 167 2.24 -0.74 6.71
C GLU A 167 1.97 -2.18 6.20
N PRO A 168 1.97 -3.20 7.07
CA PRO A 168 1.89 -4.60 6.65
C PRO A 168 0.55 -4.97 6.01
N LEU A 169 -0.48 -4.15 6.12
CA LEU A 169 -1.81 -4.39 5.55
C LEU A 169 -2.03 -3.71 4.20
N ALA A 170 -1.07 -2.90 3.72
CA ALA A 170 -1.24 -2.03 2.57
C ALA A 170 -1.62 -2.78 1.28
N ASN A 171 -1.04 -3.96 1.05
CA ASN A 171 -1.24 -4.77 -0.17
C ASN A 171 -2.14 -5.99 0.06
N LEU A 172 -2.75 -6.13 1.25
CA LEU A 172 -3.56 -7.28 1.62
C LEU A 172 -5.05 -7.02 1.42
N ASP A 173 -5.75 -8.03 0.90
CA ASP A 173 -7.20 -8.06 0.97
C ASP A 173 -7.68 -8.28 2.44
N MET A 174 -8.96 -8.09 2.69
CA MET A 174 -9.54 -8.20 4.03
C MET A 174 -9.23 -9.55 4.68
N ARG A 175 -9.35 -10.65 3.94
CA ARG A 175 -9.11 -12.00 4.45
C ARG A 175 -7.65 -12.20 4.85
N SER A 176 -6.73 -11.81 3.97
CA SER A 176 -5.28 -11.92 4.24
C SER A 176 -4.85 -11.01 5.40
N SER A 177 -5.46 -9.81 5.50
CA SER A 177 -5.22 -8.89 6.62
C SER A 177 -5.65 -9.49 7.96
N ILE A 178 -6.82 -10.12 8.02
CA ILE A 178 -7.31 -10.80 9.24
C ILE A 178 -6.38 -11.95 9.61
N ILE A 179 -5.97 -12.79 8.65
CA ILE A 179 -5.06 -13.90 8.90
C ILE A 179 -3.74 -13.40 9.50
N LEU A 180 -3.16 -12.33 8.94
CA LEU A 180 -1.91 -11.74 9.47
C LEU A 180 -2.12 -11.23 10.90
N MET A 181 -3.19 -10.47 11.14
CA MET A 181 -3.45 -9.91 12.47
C MET A 181 -3.74 -10.98 13.53
N ASP A 182 -4.47 -12.05 13.16
CA ASP A 182 -4.71 -13.19 14.06
C ASP A 182 -3.37 -13.88 14.45
N LYS A 183 -2.41 -13.96 13.50
CA LYS A 183 -1.07 -14.48 13.80
C LYS A 183 -0.24 -13.54 14.67
N LEU A 184 -0.34 -12.23 14.47
CA LEU A 184 0.30 -11.26 15.36
C LEU A 184 -0.28 -11.31 16.78
N GLU A 185 -1.59 -11.54 16.91
CA GLU A 185 -2.23 -11.75 18.22
C GLU A 185 -1.75 -13.04 18.90
N GLU A 186 -1.61 -14.13 18.17
CA GLU A 186 -1.00 -15.37 18.68
C GLU A 186 0.43 -15.12 19.19
N LEU A 187 1.24 -14.36 18.46
CA LEU A 187 2.59 -14.01 18.86
C LEU A 187 2.60 -13.09 20.11
N LYS A 188 1.72 -12.10 20.17
CA LYS A 188 1.51 -11.26 21.36
C LYS A 188 1.27 -12.11 22.59
N ASN A 189 0.34 -13.07 22.49
CA ASN A 189 -0.02 -13.98 23.58
C ASN A 189 1.17 -14.90 23.99
N ASN A 190 2.12 -15.12 23.10
CA ASN A 190 3.39 -15.80 23.36
C ASN A 190 4.52 -14.84 23.84
N GLY A 191 4.15 -13.64 24.26
CA GLY A 191 5.05 -12.67 24.88
C GLY A 191 5.93 -11.89 23.90
N TYR A 192 5.57 -11.79 22.62
CA TYR A 192 6.28 -10.93 21.67
C TYR A 192 5.92 -9.46 21.90
N ALA A 193 6.87 -8.56 21.63
CA ALA A 193 6.64 -7.13 21.54
C ALA A 193 6.45 -6.74 20.07
N ILE A 194 5.32 -6.14 19.73
CA ILE A 194 4.96 -5.89 18.35
C ILE A 194 4.63 -4.40 18.17
N LEU A 195 5.35 -3.73 17.27
CA LEU A 195 5.04 -2.39 16.80
C LEU A 195 4.47 -2.49 15.39
N VAL A 196 3.28 -1.97 15.18
CA VAL A 196 2.66 -1.85 13.86
C VAL A 196 2.50 -0.39 13.51
N ILE A 197 3.04 0.02 12.38
CA ILE A 197 2.78 1.33 11.77
C ILE A 197 1.71 1.09 10.72
N GLU A 198 0.52 1.68 10.88
CA GLU A 198 -0.60 1.36 10.01
C GLU A 198 -1.62 2.51 9.94
N HIS A 199 -2.33 2.58 8.80
CA HIS A 199 -3.39 3.53 8.54
C HIS A 199 -4.79 2.88 8.48
N ARG A 200 -4.87 1.55 8.32
CA ARG A 200 -6.11 0.77 8.25
C ARG A 200 -6.62 0.43 9.65
N THR A 201 -7.07 1.46 10.35
CA THR A 201 -7.55 1.35 11.73
C THR A 201 -8.82 0.50 11.88
N ASP A 202 -9.62 0.38 10.82
CA ASP A 202 -10.81 -0.46 10.75
C ASP A 202 -10.55 -1.94 11.04
N ILE A 203 -9.41 -2.46 10.59
CA ILE A 203 -9.02 -3.86 10.82
C ILE A 203 -8.26 -4.02 12.13
N ILE A 204 -7.29 -3.13 12.37
CA ILE A 204 -6.30 -3.32 13.41
C ILE A 204 -6.84 -3.03 14.83
N LYS A 205 -7.87 -2.20 14.96
CA LYS A 205 -8.37 -1.67 16.25
C LYS A 205 -8.69 -2.75 17.28
N LYS A 206 -9.19 -3.91 16.87
CA LYS A 206 -9.54 -5.01 17.78
C LYS A 206 -8.35 -5.80 18.33
N TYR A 207 -7.16 -5.60 17.76
CA TYR A 207 -5.95 -6.36 18.12
C TYR A 207 -4.96 -5.57 18.96
N ILE A 208 -5.03 -4.22 18.91
CA ILE A 208 -4.07 -3.35 19.56
C ILE A 208 -4.38 -3.13 21.03
N ASP A 209 -3.31 -3.04 21.81
CA ASP A 209 -3.36 -2.76 23.25
C ASP A 209 -2.99 -1.29 23.55
N LYS A 210 -2.22 -0.66 22.65
CA LYS A 210 -1.67 0.67 22.86
C LYS A 210 -1.64 1.47 21.55
N LEU A 211 -2.05 2.74 21.61
CA LEU A 211 -2.11 3.63 20.46
C LEU A 211 -1.26 4.87 20.68
N TYR A 212 -0.24 5.02 19.86
CA TYR A 212 0.47 6.29 19.70
C TYR A 212 0.05 6.98 18.40
N TYR A 213 -0.18 8.28 18.49
CA TYR A 213 -0.47 9.10 17.32
C TYR A 213 0.63 10.15 17.14
N LEU A 214 1.26 10.14 15.97
CA LEU A 214 2.33 11.05 15.58
C LEU A 214 1.76 12.15 14.68
N ASP A 215 1.89 13.40 15.13
CA ASP A 215 1.45 14.58 14.40
C ASP A 215 2.51 15.69 14.52
N GLU A 216 2.87 16.29 13.36
CA GLU A 216 3.90 17.35 13.28
C GLU A 216 5.18 17.05 14.09
N GLY A 217 5.64 15.82 14.01
CA GLY A 217 6.84 15.35 14.72
C GLY A 217 6.70 15.18 16.23
N LYS A 218 5.49 15.28 16.80
CA LYS A 218 5.19 15.05 18.22
C LYS A 218 4.32 13.80 18.37
N ILE A 219 4.55 13.06 19.45
CA ILE A 219 3.81 11.83 19.73
C ILE A 219 2.91 12.00 20.94
N ASN A 220 1.69 11.50 20.86
CA ASN A 220 0.74 11.44 21.96
C ASN A 220 0.22 10.01 22.12
N LEU A 221 0.05 9.59 23.37
CA LEU A 221 -0.62 8.33 23.71
C LEU A 221 -2.12 8.59 23.78
N TYR A 222 -2.90 7.76 23.09
CA TYR A 222 -4.37 7.82 23.09
C TYR A 222 -4.97 6.51 23.56
N ASP A 223 -6.18 6.59 24.10
CA ASP A 223 -6.99 5.42 24.34
C ASP A 223 -7.43 4.80 23.00
N VAL A 224 -7.39 3.46 22.92
CA VAL A 224 -7.74 2.74 21.70
C VAL A 224 -9.17 3.00 21.24
N SER A 225 -10.09 3.30 22.16
CA SER A 225 -11.48 3.64 21.89
C SER A 225 -11.67 4.86 20.99
N ILE A 226 -10.67 5.72 20.85
CA ILE A 226 -10.72 6.85 19.93
C ILE A 226 -10.87 6.39 18.46
N LEU A 227 -10.43 5.16 18.15
CA LEU A 227 -10.58 4.56 16.83
C LEU A 227 -12.03 4.14 16.51
N ASP A 228 -12.92 4.10 17.48
CA ASP A 228 -14.35 3.86 17.30
C ASP A 228 -15.10 5.12 16.83
N GLY A 229 -14.52 6.30 17.02
CA GLY A 229 -15.00 7.57 16.53
C GLY A 229 -14.43 7.92 15.16
N ASN A 230 -15.17 8.60 14.35
CA ASN A 230 -14.99 9.26 13.03
C ASN A 230 -13.59 9.39 12.37
N PHE A 231 -12.57 8.63 12.76
CA PHE A 231 -11.26 8.63 12.07
C PHE A 231 -11.34 8.08 10.64
N SER A 232 -12.43 7.40 10.28
CA SER A 232 -12.56 6.69 9.01
C SER A 232 -13.81 7.00 8.20
N SER A 233 -14.70 7.91 8.64
CA SER A 233 -15.87 8.25 7.84
C SER A 233 -15.51 9.24 6.74
N MET A 234 -15.26 8.74 5.53
CA MET A 234 -15.38 9.57 4.34
C MET A 234 -16.86 9.91 4.12
N ARG A 235 -17.10 11.12 3.63
CA ARG A 235 -18.44 11.49 3.19
C ARG A 235 -18.87 10.52 2.09
N ILE A 236 -19.97 9.81 2.29
CA ILE A 236 -20.62 9.06 1.22
C ILE A 236 -20.96 10.06 0.13
N LEU A 237 -20.35 9.90 -1.02
CA LEU A 237 -20.59 10.78 -2.15
C LEU A 237 -21.96 10.46 -2.76
N PRO A 238 -22.69 11.46 -3.26
CA PRO A 238 -24.00 11.21 -3.86
C PRO A 238 -23.85 10.28 -5.05
N LYS A 239 -24.85 9.41 -5.27
CA LYS A 239 -24.92 8.60 -6.48
C LYS A 239 -24.94 9.50 -7.71
N SER A 240 -24.40 8.99 -8.81
CA SER A 240 -24.39 9.71 -10.08
C SER A 240 -25.81 10.02 -10.54
N ASN A 241 -26.12 11.30 -10.71
CA ASN A 241 -27.48 11.74 -11.11
C ASN A 241 -27.75 11.55 -12.61
N ASN A 242 -26.69 11.39 -13.43
CA ASN A 242 -26.75 11.37 -14.89
C ASN A 242 -26.03 10.15 -15.48
N ILE A 243 -26.53 8.95 -15.20
CA ILE A 243 -26.03 7.76 -15.89
C ILE A 243 -26.57 7.77 -17.32
N GLY A 244 -25.67 7.91 -18.27
CA GLY A 244 -25.99 8.04 -19.69
C GLY A 244 -26.10 6.70 -20.42
N ASN A 245 -25.82 6.74 -21.73
CA ASN A 245 -25.86 5.55 -22.56
C ASN A 245 -24.68 4.61 -22.32
N LYS A 246 -24.82 3.34 -22.74
CA LYS A 246 -23.73 2.37 -22.74
C LYS A 246 -22.55 2.89 -23.58
N ILE A 247 -21.37 3.02 -22.98
CA ILE A 247 -20.14 3.47 -23.64
C ILE A 247 -19.19 2.33 -23.96
N LEU A 248 -19.25 1.24 -23.19
CA LEU A 248 -18.41 0.05 -23.37
C LEU A 248 -19.25 -1.22 -23.22
N GLU A 249 -19.08 -2.13 -24.14
CA GLU A 249 -19.70 -3.45 -24.11
C GLU A 249 -18.61 -4.53 -24.16
N ILE A 250 -18.58 -5.40 -23.15
CA ILE A 250 -17.72 -6.57 -23.09
C ILE A 250 -18.58 -7.81 -23.26
N LYS A 251 -18.24 -8.66 -24.23
CA LYS A 251 -18.98 -9.90 -24.51
C LYS A 251 -18.06 -11.11 -24.59
N ASN A 252 -18.42 -12.13 -23.83
CA ASN A 252 -17.75 -13.45 -23.85
C ASN A 252 -16.22 -13.30 -23.75
N LEU A 253 -15.74 -12.38 -22.87
CA LEU A 253 -14.32 -12.14 -22.72
C LEU A 253 -13.69 -13.32 -21.99
N ASN A 254 -12.77 -13.97 -22.67
CA ASN A 254 -11.97 -15.07 -22.15
C ASN A 254 -10.49 -14.73 -22.29
N TYR A 255 -9.72 -14.94 -21.23
CA TYR A 255 -8.28 -14.72 -21.23
C TYR A 255 -7.53 -15.79 -20.48
N LYS A 256 -6.46 -16.32 -21.10
CA LYS A 256 -5.61 -17.37 -20.53
C LYS A 256 -4.16 -16.95 -20.57
N VAL A 257 -3.43 -17.31 -19.53
CA VAL A 257 -1.97 -17.19 -19.45
C VAL A 257 -1.39 -18.60 -19.39
N LYS A 258 -0.63 -18.99 -20.41
CA LYS A 258 -0.18 -20.38 -20.58
C LYS A 258 -1.41 -21.34 -20.55
N LYS A 259 -1.47 -22.25 -19.57
CA LYS A 259 -2.59 -23.20 -19.38
C LYS A 259 -3.65 -22.72 -18.38
N LYS A 260 -3.39 -21.63 -17.63
CA LYS A 260 -4.29 -21.13 -16.58
C LYS A 260 -5.31 -20.15 -17.19
N THR A 261 -6.60 -20.41 -17.02
CA THR A 261 -7.67 -19.46 -17.32
C THR A 261 -7.71 -18.39 -16.23
N ILE A 262 -7.62 -17.12 -16.65
CA ILE A 262 -7.64 -15.96 -15.74
C ILE A 262 -9.00 -15.27 -15.78
N LEU A 263 -9.60 -15.15 -16.98
CA LEU A 263 -10.95 -14.63 -17.15
C LEU A 263 -11.75 -15.62 -17.98
N GLU A 264 -12.99 -15.86 -17.58
CA GLU A 264 -13.87 -16.82 -18.23
C GLU A 264 -15.26 -16.23 -18.43
N ASN A 265 -15.67 -16.12 -19.70
CA ASN A 265 -17.00 -15.68 -20.12
C ASN A 265 -17.48 -14.38 -19.46
N ILE A 266 -16.61 -13.35 -19.37
CA ILE A 266 -16.97 -12.06 -18.81
C ILE A 266 -17.90 -11.33 -19.76
N ASN A 267 -19.07 -10.95 -19.27
CA ASN A 267 -20.04 -10.09 -19.95
C ASN A 267 -20.32 -8.88 -19.05
N LEU A 268 -20.03 -7.66 -19.55
CA LEU A 268 -20.13 -6.45 -18.76
C LEU A 268 -20.46 -5.25 -19.67
N ASP A 269 -21.49 -4.53 -19.29
CA ASP A 269 -21.84 -3.23 -19.88
C ASP A 269 -21.42 -2.11 -18.91
N ILE A 270 -20.81 -1.05 -19.46
CA ILE A 270 -20.39 0.13 -18.69
C ILE A 270 -21.06 1.36 -19.32
N TYR A 271 -21.56 2.23 -18.47
CA TYR A 271 -22.39 3.37 -18.85
C TYR A 271 -21.64 4.69 -18.62
N GLU A 272 -22.03 5.72 -19.37
CA GLU A 272 -21.50 7.07 -19.25
C GLU A 272 -21.87 7.70 -17.92
N GLY A 273 -20.91 8.31 -17.23
CA GLY A 273 -21.11 8.91 -15.93
C GLY A 273 -21.34 7.93 -14.78
N GLU A 274 -21.18 6.62 -15.00
CA GLU A 274 -21.33 5.60 -13.96
C GLU A 274 -20.07 5.51 -13.09
N LYS A 275 -20.24 5.30 -11.77
CA LYS A 275 -19.22 4.88 -10.83
C LYS A 275 -19.32 3.37 -10.60
N LEU A 276 -18.53 2.59 -11.34
CA LEU A 276 -18.51 1.14 -11.27
C LEU A 276 -17.40 0.64 -10.33
N LEU A 277 -17.79 -0.09 -9.29
CA LEU A 277 -16.86 -0.74 -8.39
C LEU A 277 -16.69 -2.22 -8.74
N ILE A 278 -15.44 -2.67 -8.92
CA ILE A 278 -15.09 -4.06 -9.17
C ILE A 278 -14.48 -4.65 -7.90
N LYS A 279 -15.22 -5.57 -7.27
CA LYS A 279 -14.81 -6.29 -6.05
C LYS A 279 -14.20 -7.67 -6.39
N GLY A 280 -13.61 -8.31 -5.42
CA GLY A 280 -13.12 -9.69 -5.50
C GLY A 280 -11.78 -9.90 -4.79
N GLU A 281 -11.46 -11.13 -4.44
CA GLU A 281 -10.21 -11.50 -3.75
C GLU A 281 -8.98 -11.23 -4.61
N ASN A 282 -7.79 -11.21 -3.99
CA ASN A 282 -6.53 -11.13 -4.72
C ASN A 282 -6.38 -12.35 -5.64
N GLY A 283 -5.88 -12.12 -6.85
CA GLY A 283 -5.78 -13.18 -7.87
C GLY A 283 -7.08 -13.53 -8.59
N ALA A 284 -8.24 -12.96 -8.25
CA ALA A 284 -9.52 -13.23 -8.90
C ALA A 284 -9.60 -12.82 -10.38
N GLY A 285 -8.66 -11.96 -10.86
CA GLY A 285 -8.62 -11.50 -12.27
C GLY A 285 -8.98 -10.03 -12.47
N LYS A 286 -9.20 -9.23 -11.40
CA LYS A 286 -9.58 -7.82 -11.46
C LYS A 286 -8.63 -6.96 -12.30
N THR A 287 -7.33 -6.97 -11.97
CA THR A 287 -6.29 -6.24 -12.74
C THR A 287 -6.19 -6.73 -14.17
N THR A 288 -6.44 -8.03 -14.43
CA THR A 288 -6.48 -8.58 -15.79
C THR A 288 -7.68 -8.03 -16.56
N LEU A 289 -8.84 -7.89 -15.92
CA LEU A 289 -10.02 -7.26 -16.51
C LEU A 289 -9.74 -5.79 -16.88
N ILE A 290 -9.11 -5.03 -15.98
CA ILE A 290 -8.66 -3.66 -16.27
C ILE A 290 -7.69 -3.62 -17.48
N LYS A 291 -6.69 -4.48 -17.49
CA LYS A 291 -5.75 -4.58 -18.62
C LYS A 291 -6.46 -4.96 -19.93
N ALA A 292 -7.56 -5.69 -19.86
CA ALA A 292 -8.39 -5.97 -21.03
C ALA A 292 -9.14 -4.71 -21.49
N ILE A 293 -9.81 -4.00 -20.57
CA ILE A 293 -10.57 -2.77 -20.84
C ILE A 293 -9.64 -1.68 -21.39
N THR A 294 -8.47 -1.48 -20.81
CA THR A 294 -7.49 -0.49 -21.29
C THR A 294 -6.92 -0.82 -22.66
N GLY A 295 -7.06 -2.06 -23.12
CA GLY A 295 -6.54 -2.50 -24.42
C GLY A 295 -5.08 -2.95 -24.41
N VAL A 296 -4.44 -3.04 -23.24
CA VAL A 296 -3.06 -3.54 -23.09
C VAL A 296 -2.95 -5.03 -23.48
N LEU A 297 -3.97 -5.83 -23.16
CA LEU A 297 -3.97 -7.25 -23.49
C LEU A 297 -4.26 -7.51 -24.99
N LYS A 298 -3.60 -8.54 -25.53
CA LYS A 298 -3.95 -9.08 -26.85
C LYS A 298 -5.20 -9.95 -26.69
N LEU A 299 -6.34 -9.45 -27.15
CA LEU A 299 -7.63 -10.13 -27.11
C LEU A 299 -8.05 -10.58 -28.51
N LYS A 300 -8.96 -11.57 -28.61
CA LYS A 300 -9.66 -11.87 -29.84
C LYS A 300 -10.51 -10.66 -30.26
N LYS A 301 -10.74 -10.52 -31.59
CA LYS A 301 -11.53 -9.40 -32.14
C LYS A 301 -12.96 -9.40 -31.56
N ASN A 302 -13.52 -8.23 -31.41
CA ASN A 302 -14.93 -7.98 -31.02
C ASN A 302 -15.36 -8.40 -29.60
N MET A 303 -14.43 -8.76 -28.70
CA MET A 303 -14.80 -9.02 -27.30
C MET A 303 -15.08 -7.74 -26.51
N ILE A 304 -14.51 -6.62 -26.93
CA ILE A 304 -14.75 -5.30 -26.32
C ILE A 304 -15.10 -4.34 -27.44
N LYS A 305 -16.22 -3.64 -27.28
CA LYS A 305 -16.69 -2.60 -28.20
C LYS A 305 -16.92 -1.31 -27.43
N SER A 306 -16.41 -0.21 -27.93
CA SER A 306 -16.74 1.14 -27.50
C SER A 306 -17.72 1.77 -28.48
N LYS A 307 -18.69 2.53 -27.98
CA LYS A 307 -19.75 3.13 -28.78
C LYS A 307 -19.23 4.18 -29.75
N ASP A 308 -18.48 5.15 -29.23
CA ASP A 308 -18.12 6.37 -29.96
C ASP A 308 -16.70 6.37 -30.52
N THR A 309 -15.89 5.44 -30.07
CA THR A 309 -14.46 5.39 -30.40
C THR A 309 -14.03 3.96 -30.71
N LYS A 310 -13.32 3.78 -31.80
CA LYS A 310 -12.78 2.44 -32.13
C LYS A 310 -11.84 1.98 -31.01
N PHE A 311 -12.17 0.86 -30.37
CA PHE A 311 -11.36 0.24 -29.32
C PHE A 311 -9.91 0.04 -29.77
N LYS A 312 -8.94 0.38 -28.92
CA LYS A 312 -7.49 0.39 -29.19
C LYS A 312 -7.01 1.37 -30.27
N SER A 313 -7.82 2.35 -30.66
CA SER A 313 -7.35 3.46 -31.50
C SER A 313 -6.54 4.49 -30.70
N LYS A 314 -5.80 5.37 -31.38
CA LYS A 314 -5.13 6.52 -30.73
C LYS A 314 -6.12 7.37 -29.92
N LYS A 315 -7.36 7.53 -30.43
CA LYS A 315 -8.43 8.26 -29.74
C LYS A 315 -8.87 7.54 -28.48
N TRP A 316 -9.02 6.20 -28.52
CA TRP A 316 -9.32 5.37 -27.34
C TRP A 316 -8.34 5.60 -26.20
N TYR A 317 -7.04 5.55 -26.48
CA TYR A 317 -6.02 5.77 -25.46
C TYR A 317 -6.00 7.20 -24.90
N LYS A 318 -6.47 8.20 -25.66
CA LYS A 318 -6.63 9.56 -25.16
C LYS A 318 -7.83 9.70 -24.21
N GLU A 319 -8.90 8.95 -24.46
CA GLU A 319 -10.15 9.00 -23.70
C GLU A 319 -10.08 8.25 -22.34
N ILE A 320 -9.03 7.46 -22.09
CA ILE A 320 -8.87 6.70 -20.84
C ILE A 320 -7.72 7.27 -20.01
N GLY A 321 -8.04 7.62 -18.75
CA GLY A 321 -7.07 7.83 -17.67
C GLY A 321 -6.95 6.55 -16.84
N VAL A 322 -5.73 6.13 -16.52
CA VAL A 322 -5.50 4.92 -15.70
C VAL A 322 -4.56 5.24 -14.56
N VAL A 323 -4.91 4.78 -13.38
CA VAL A 323 -4.03 4.73 -12.21
C VAL A 323 -3.80 3.27 -11.89
N TYR A 324 -2.57 2.78 -12.12
CA TYR A 324 -2.21 1.38 -11.83
C TYR A 324 -1.84 1.19 -10.35
N GLN A 325 -1.97 -0.02 -9.86
CA GLN A 325 -1.63 -0.41 -8.50
C GLN A 325 -0.18 -0.03 -8.13
N ASN A 326 0.78 -0.26 -9.03
CA ASN A 326 2.16 0.20 -8.83
C ASN A 326 2.41 1.50 -9.61
N PRO A 327 2.60 2.66 -8.93
CA PRO A 327 2.80 3.94 -9.58
C PRO A 327 4.09 4.01 -10.41
N ASN A 328 5.10 3.21 -10.09
CA ASN A 328 6.38 3.21 -10.83
C ASN A 328 6.24 2.78 -12.30
N TYR A 329 5.16 2.09 -12.66
CA TYR A 329 4.90 1.72 -14.06
C TYR A 329 4.43 2.88 -14.95
N GLN A 330 4.08 4.03 -14.35
CA GLN A 330 3.50 5.16 -15.06
C GLN A 330 4.42 6.40 -15.07
N LEU A 331 5.29 6.51 -14.07
CA LEU A 331 6.14 7.70 -13.84
C LEU A 331 7.48 7.52 -14.54
N ILE A 332 7.67 8.19 -15.67
CA ILE A 332 8.79 7.96 -16.60
C ILE A 332 9.57 9.24 -16.97
N MET A 333 9.05 10.44 -16.62
CA MET A 333 9.68 11.70 -16.99
C MET A 333 10.83 12.05 -16.03
N LYS A 334 11.61 13.07 -16.40
CA LYS A 334 12.80 13.50 -15.66
C LYS A 334 12.47 14.26 -14.38
N SER A 335 11.30 14.90 -14.34
CA SER A 335 10.85 15.66 -13.17
C SER A 335 9.35 15.47 -12.95
N VAL A 336 8.90 15.74 -11.73
CA VAL A 336 7.47 15.77 -11.35
C VAL A 336 6.72 16.79 -12.21
N PHE A 337 7.33 17.92 -12.50
CA PHE A 337 6.75 18.93 -13.38
C PHE A 337 6.55 18.40 -14.80
N ASP A 338 7.59 17.79 -15.41
CA ASP A 338 7.51 17.25 -16.75
C ASP A 338 6.45 16.14 -16.87
N GLU A 339 6.25 15.33 -15.82
CA GLU A 339 5.25 14.27 -15.77
C GLU A 339 3.83 14.85 -15.93
N VAL A 340 3.54 15.98 -15.26
CA VAL A 340 2.24 16.65 -15.35
C VAL A 340 2.13 17.45 -16.65
N ARG A 341 3.20 18.17 -17.01
CA ARG A 341 3.26 19.01 -18.21
C ARG A 341 2.97 18.25 -19.49
N PHE A 342 3.35 16.96 -19.53
CA PHE A 342 3.07 16.08 -20.67
C PHE A 342 1.57 15.96 -21.00
N TYR A 343 0.70 16.15 -20.00
CA TYR A 343 -0.77 16.02 -20.15
C TYR A 343 -1.50 17.36 -20.19
N THR A 344 -0.83 18.47 -19.87
CA THR A 344 -1.43 19.81 -19.80
C THR A 344 -1.12 20.65 -21.03
N SER A 345 -1.90 21.72 -21.24
CA SER A 345 -1.77 22.62 -22.39
C SER A 345 -0.71 23.68 -22.19
N SER A 346 -0.44 24.08 -20.93
CA SER A 346 0.54 25.13 -20.57
C SER A 346 1.23 24.81 -19.25
N ASP A 347 2.30 25.56 -18.96
CA ASP A 347 3.06 25.43 -17.73
C ASP A 347 2.23 25.90 -16.53
N GLU A 348 1.43 26.96 -16.68
CA GLU A 348 0.52 27.46 -15.64
C GLU A 348 -0.54 26.42 -15.26
N GLU A 349 -1.05 25.69 -16.25
CA GLU A 349 -1.99 24.59 -15.99
C GLU A 349 -1.32 23.47 -15.20
N ALA A 350 -0.08 23.10 -15.55
CA ALA A 350 0.70 22.09 -14.83
C ALA A 350 0.97 22.52 -13.37
N GLU A 351 1.40 23.77 -13.17
CA GLU A 351 1.60 24.32 -11.82
C GLU A 351 0.32 24.34 -10.99
N SER A 352 -0.80 24.70 -11.59
CA SER A 352 -2.10 24.72 -10.92
C SER A 352 -2.48 23.31 -10.40
N TYR A 353 -2.30 22.29 -11.22
CA TYR A 353 -2.51 20.90 -10.80
C TYR A 353 -1.56 20.49 -9.67
N LEU A 354 -0.26 20.80 -9.78
CA LEU A 354 0.73 20.48 -8.75
C LEU A 354 0.41 21.15 -7.40
N LYS A 355 -0.06 22.39 -7.42
CA LYS A 355 -0.47 23.13 -6.22
C LYS A 355 -1.71 22.48 -5.57
N ARG A 356 -2.71 22.10 -6.37
CA ARG A 356 -3.93 21.41 -5.90
C ARG A 356 -3.64 20.08 -5.21
N PHE A 357 -2.64 19.34 -5.68
CA PHE A 357 -2.24 18.04 -5.14
C PHE A 357 -1.14 18.12 -4.06
N ASN A 358 -0.74 19.34 -3.65
CA ASN A 358 0.36 19.57 -2.71
C ASN A 358 1.68 18.89 -3.16
N LEU A 359 1.99 19.01 -4.46
CA LEU A 359 3.21 18.45 -5.07
C LEU A 359 4.12 19.49 -5.69
N TYR A 360 3.75 20.79 -5.62
CA TYR A 360 4.50 21.87 -6.28
C TYR A 360 5.94 22.01 -5.75
N GLU A 361 6.15 21.82 -4.46
CA GLU A 361 7.47 21.86 -3.83
C GLU A 361 8.42 20.78 -4.34
N TYR A 362 7.87 19.70 -4.88
CA TYR A 362 8.62 18.57 -5.43
C TYR A 362 8.78 18.66 -6.97
N SER A 363 8.35 19.74 -7.60
CA SER A 363 8.25 19.88 -9.07
C SER A 363 9.55 19.57 -9.82
N SER A 364 10.70 19.96 -9.26
CA SER A 364 12.02 19.72 -9.84
C SER A 364 12.61 18.33 -9.56
N LEU A 365 12.02 17.57 -8.64
CA LEU A 365 12.54 16.25 -8.27
C LEU A 365 12.21 15.20 -9.32
N HIS A 366 13.08 14.20 -9.43
CA HIS A 366 12.76 13.00 -10.21
C HIS A 366 11.62 12.24 -9.52
N PRO A 367 10.57 11.78 -10.25
CA PRO A 367 9.41 11.10 -9.65
C PRO A 367 9.76 9.90 -8.77
N GLN A 368 10.85 9.20 -9.05
CA GLN A 368 11.29 8.07 -8.25
C GLN A 368 11.77 8.44 -6.83
N LEU A 369 12.11 9.69 -6.58
CA LEU A 369 12.51 10.19 -5.26
C LEU A 369 11.30 10.51 -4.35
N LEU A 370 10.09 10.52 -4.89
CA LEU A 370 8.87 10.74 -4.13
C LEU A 370 8.56 9.52 -3.25
N SER A 371 7.92 9.76 -2.10
CA SER A 371 7.32 8.70 -1.29
C SER A 371 6.22 7.97 -2.08
N LEU A 372 5.85 6.76 -1.67
CA LEU A 372 4.78 5.99 -2.34
C LEU A 372 3.47 6.78 -2.39
N GLY A 373 3.11 7.46 -1.30
CA GLY A 373 1.92 8.31 -1.23
C GLY A 373 1.97 9.48 -2.20
N GLN A 374 3.12 10.16 -2.31
CA GLN A 374 3.32 11.25 -3.27
C GLN A 374 3.29 10.76 -4.71
N LYS A 375 3.91 9.60 -5.01
CA LYS A 375 3.82 8.96 -6.33
C LYS A 375 2.38 8.65 -6.71
N ARG A 376 1.57 8.18 -5.76
CA ARG A 376 0.15 7.90 -5.97
C ARG A 376 -0.63 9.17 -6.30
N LYS A 377 -0.43 10.24 -5.52
CA LYS A 377 -1.02 11.56 -5.81
C LYS A 377 -0.65 12.03 -7.23
N LEU A 378 0.61 11.89 -7.60
CA LEU A 378 1.10 12.27 -8.93
C LEU A 378 0.43 11.44 -10.04
N THR A 379 0.28 10.13 -9.88
CA THR A 379 -0.38 9.28 -10.91
C THR A 379 -1.86 9.62 -11.06
N VAL A 380 -2.57 9.92 -9.98
CA VAL A 380 -3.97 10.39 -10.03
C VAL A 380 -4.04 11.74 -10.73
N LEU A 381 -3.18 12.70 -10.36
CA LEU A 381 -3.09 14.00 -11.00
C LEU A 381 -2.89 13.87 -12.50
N CYS A 382 -1.91 13.09 -12.94
CA CYS A 382 -1.63 12.85 -14.37
C CYS A 382 -2.84 12.23 -15.10
N ALA A 383 -3.53 11.29 -14.45
CA ALA A 383 -4.75 10.69 -15.01
C ALA A 383 -5.87 11.72 -15.22
N LEU A 384 -6.07 12.65 -14.27
CA LEU A 384 -7.06 13.74 -14.36
C LEU A 384 -6.63 14.84 -15.35
N ALA A 385 -5.35 15.23 -15.36
CA ALA A 385 -4.80 16.24 -16.26
C ALA A 385 -4.96 15.87 -17.75
N LYS A 386 -5.01 14.57 -18.06
CA LYS A 386 -5.30 14.04 -19.38
C LYS A 386 -6.71 14.35 -19.87
N LYS A 387 -7.62 14.77 -19.00
CA LYS A 387 -9.05 15.05 -19.24
C LYS A 387 -9.78 13.86 -19.87
N PRO A 388 -9.70 12.67 -19.26
CA PRO A 388 -10.26 11.44 -19.84
C PRO A 388 -11.79 11.40 -19.68
N ARG A 389 -12.44 10.64 -20.60
CA ARG A 389 -13.86 10.29 -20.50
C ARG A 389 -14.13 9.11 -19.57
N ILE A 390 -13.11 8.23 -19.43
CA ILE A 390 -13.15 7.06 -18.53
C ILE A 390 -11.91 7.09 -17.65
N ILE A 391 -12.13 7.05 -16.34
CA ILE A 391 -11.06 6.94 -15.35
C ILE A 391 -11.08 5.54 -14.76
N ILE A 392 -9.92 4.88 -14.74
CA ILE A 392 -9.75 3.56 -14.17
C ILE A 392 -8.77 3.65 -13.01
N LEU A 393 -9.20 3.24 -11.83
CA LEU A 393 -8.46 3.32 -10.57
C LEU A 393 -8.21 1.90 -10.05
N ASP A 394 -6.95 1.43 -10.12
CA ASP A 394 -6.55 0.13 -9.59
C ASP A 394 -5.85 0.35 -8.24
N GLU A 395 -6.56 0.10 -7.14
CA GLU A 395 -6.15 0.31 -5.75
C GLU A 395 -5.58 1.73 -5.48
N PRO A 396 -6.38 2.79 -5.72
CA PRO A 396 -5.89 4.17 -5.63
C PRO A 396 -5.52 4.61 -4.21
N THR A 397 -5.90 3.83 -3.21
CA THR A 397 -5.83 4.18 -1.77
C THR A 397 -4.65 3.57 -1.05
N VAL A 398 -3.94 2.62 -1.66
CA VAL A 398 -2.78 1.96 -1.04
C VAL A 398 -1.68 2.97 -0.72
N GLY A 399 -1.18 2.94 0.52
CA GLY A 399 -0.14 3.85 1.01
C GLY A 399 -0.61 5.30 1.20
N GLN A 400 -1.93 5.54 1.30
CA GLN A 400 -2.50 6.86 1.58
C GLN A 400 -3.00 6.96 3.01
N ASP A 401 -2.59 8.03 3.70
CA ASP A 401 -3.26 8.44 4.93
C ASP A 401 -4.68 9.01 4.64
N PHE A 402 -5.46 9.19 5.68
CA PHE A 402 -6.83 9.66 5.56
C PHE A 402 -6.94 11.04 4.87
N SER A 403 -6.03 11.98 5.16
CA SER A 403 -6.01 13.32 4.57
C SER A 403 -5.73 13.27 3.07
N SER A 404 -4.70 12.51 2.69
CA SER A 404 -4.34 12.29 1.28
C SER A 404 -5.43 11.56 0.52
N LEU A 405 -6.05 10.55 1.15
CA LEU A 405 -7.18 9.83 0.58
C LEU A 405 -8.38 10.76 0.34
N LYS A 406 -8.75 11.57 1.34
CA LYS A 406 -9.84 12.54 1.23
C LYS A 406 -9.60 13.53 0.10
N MET A 407 -8.38 14.02 -0.04
CA MET A 407 -8.00 14.93 -1.12
C MET A 407 -8.11 14.24 -2.49
N ILE A 408 -7.54 13.03 -2.65
CA ILE A 408 -7.62 12.27 -3.91
C ILE A 408 -9.07 12.00 -4.31
N CYS A 409 -9.90 11.54 -3.38
CA CYS A 409 -11.31 11.26 -3.64
C CYS A 409 -12.07 12.55 -3.98
N GLY A 410 -11.80 13.66 -3.29
CA GLY A 410 -12.40 14.96 -3.59
C GLY A 410 -12.05 15.48 -4.99
N GLU A 411 -10.80 15.33 -5.42
CA GLU A 411 -10.38 15.74 -6.76
C GLU A 411 -11.00 14.88 -7.87
N ILE A 412 -11.10 13.57 -7.64
CA ILE A 412 -11.76 12.65 -8.59
C ILE A 412 -13.26 12.97 -8.69
N GLU A 413 -13.93 13.22 -7.56
CA GLU A 413 -15.34 13.58 -7.54
C GLU A 413 -15.59 14.92 -8.23
N ALA A 414 -14.83 15.96 -7.90
CA ALA A 414 -14.93 17.25 -8.57
C ALA A 414 -14.74 17.12 -10.09
N TYR A 415 -13.82 16.26 -10.51
CA TYR A 415 -13.64 15.96 -11.95
C TYR A 415 -14.87 15.27 -12.54
N HIS A 416 -15.42 14.25 -11.85
CA HIS A 416 -16.62 13.54 -12.28
C HIS A 416 -17.82 14.48 -12.42
N GLU A 417 -18.09 15.31 -11.41
CA GLU A 417 -19.18 16.27 -11.43
C GLU A 417 -19.10 17.27 -12.60
N ASN A 418 -17.88 17.74 -12.90
CA ASN A 418 -17.66 18.71 -13.98
C ASN A 418 -17.64 18.13 -15.39
N SER A 419 -17.26 16.85 -15.56
CA SER A 419 -17.02 16.22 -16.86
C SER A 419 -17.98 15.08 -17.18
N ASN A 420 -18.75 14.60 -16.22
CA ASN A 420 -19.55 13.37 -16.30
C ASN A 420 -18.71 12.15 -16.73
N ALA A 421 -17.42 12.11 -16.33
CA ALA A 421 -16.53 11.01 -16.67
C ALA A 421 -16.94 9.73 -15.94
N THR A 422 -16.91 8.61 -16.65
CA THR A 422 -17.13 7.28 -16.05
C THR A 422 -15.97 6.89 -15.18
N ILE A 423 -16.22 6.41 -13.96
CA ILE A 423 -15.20 5.95 -13.01
C ILE A 423 -15.32 4.45 -12.85
N ILE A 424 -14.20 3.73 -13.04
CA ILE A 424 -14.10 2.28 -12.78
C ILE A 424 -13.07 2.10 -11.68
N THR A 425 -13.48 1.61 -10.51
CA THR A 425 -12.61 1.48 -9.35
C THR A 425 -12.45 0.03 -8.95
N ILE A 426 -11.21 -0.42 -8.72
CA ILE A 426 -10.88 -1.62 -7.95
C ILE A 426 -10.32 -1.15 -6.63
N THR A 427 -10.89 -1.58 -5.51
CA THR A 427 -10.32 -1.33 -4.20
C THR A 427 -10.86 -2.28 -3.15
N HIS A 428 -10.04 -2.58 -2.15
CA HIS A 428 -10.41 -3.26 -0.91
C HIS A 428 -10.71 -2.28 0.23
N ASP A 429 -10.42 -0.99 0.05
CA ASP A 429 -10.70 0.05 1.04
C ASP A 429 -12.18 0.43 1.04
N GLN A 430 -12.87 0.10 2.15
CA GLN A 430 -14.30 0.38 2.30
C GLN A 430 -14.64 1.86 2.12
N ARG A 431 -13.77 2.76 2.58
CA ARG A 431 -13.94 4.22 2.44
C ARG A 431 -14.05 4.65 0.98
N CYS A 432 -13.19 4.06 0.15
CA CYS A 432 -13.21 4.32 -1.28
C CYS A 432 -14.37 3.62 -1.99
N GLN A 433 -14.76 2.43 -1.51
CA GLN A 433 -15.95 1.74 -2.01
C GLN A 433 -17.21 2.58 -1.80
N ASP A 434 -17.36 3.17 -0.62
CA ASP A 434 -18.50 4.02 -0.28
C ASP A 434 -18.49 5.33 -1.08
N ALA A 435 -17.31 5.84 -1.44
CA ALA A 435 -17.16 7.06 -2.22
C ALA A 435 -17.45 6.88 -3.72
N PHE A 436 -17.06 5.73 -4.31
CA PHE A 436 -17.09 5.54 -5.78
C PHE A 436 -17.93 4.32 -6.17
N CYS A 437 -19.22 4.26 -5.78
CA CYS A 437 -20.06 3.13 -6.08
C CYS A 437 -21.51 3.49 -6.37
N ASP A 438 -21.86 3.59 -7.66
CA ASP A 438 -23.26 3.53 -8.09
C ASP A 438 -23.72 2.08 -8.24
N ARG A 439 -22.83 1.25 -8.82
CA ARG A 439 -23.00 -0.18 -9.03
C ARG A 439 -21.73 -0.93 -8.70
N SER A 440 -21.86 -2.09 -8.06
CA SER A 440 -20.73 -3.00 -7.82
C SER A 440 -20.92 -4.31 -8.54
N ILE A 441 -19.81 -4.91 -8.97
CA ILE A 441 -19.72 -6.26 -9.51
C ILE A 441 -18.61 -7.01 -8.78
N GLU A 442 -18.76 -8.31 -8.64
CA GLU A 442 -17.74 -9.15 -8.02
C GLU A 442 -17.09 -10.06 -9.06
N VAL A 443 -15.74 -10.10 -9.03
CA VAL A 443 -14.94 -11.06 -9.80
C VAL A 443 -14.49 -12.18 -8.87
N LYS A 444 -14.89 -13.42 -9.15
CA LYS A 444 -14.48 -14.60 -8.40
C LYS A 444 -14.04 -15.69 -9.34
N ASN A 445 -12.82 -16.22 -9.13
CA ASN A 445 -12.23 -17.24 -9.99
C ASN A 445 -12.33 -16.94 -11.49
N GLY A 446 -12.13 -15.68 -11.86
CA GLY A 446 -12.16 -15.23 -13.26
C GLY A 446 -13.55 -15.06 -13.88
N LYS A 447 -14.62 -15.18 -13.11
CA LYS A 447 -16.02 -14.96 -13.54
C LYS A 447 -16.63 -13.76 -12.84
N LEU A 448 -17.61 -13.11 -13.47
CA LEU A 448 -18.46 -12.14 -12.78
C LEU A 448 -19.55 -12.89 -12.02
N ILE A 449 -19.77 -12.42 -10.80
CA ILE A 449 -20.90 -12.78 -9.94
C ILE A 449 -21.70 -11.50 -9.73
N ASP A 450 -23.00 -11.57 -10.03
CA ASP A 450 -23.96 -10.47 -9.82
C ASP A 450 -24.31 -10.34 -8.34
#